data_dc1579bdfc144159fa359d66e181bf68
#
_entry.id   dc1579bdfc144159fa359d66e181bf68
#
_cell.length_a   1.000
_cell.length_b   1.000
_cell.length_c   1.000
_cell.angle_alpha   90.00
_cell.angle_beta   90.00
_cell.angle_gamma   90.00
#
_symmetry.space_group_name_H-M   'P 1'
#
loop_
_entity.id
_entity.type
_entity.pdbx_description
1 polymer ?
#
loop_
_entity_poly.entity_id
_entity_poly.type
_entity_poly.pdbx_seq_one_letter_code
_entity_poly.pdbx_strand_id
1 'polypeptide(L)'
;MNPSKHKMSVLKQIFKLIPRNLIPKLARKHGVDKQARSFSPGSHVLALVFGQLSHALGLNDICDTLWNHKGVLTTIRETTPPSRNGFSHANRTRNADMAEDLFWSVLGHLKSISPRFYSQGRNYCAMPRKFKRVINVIDSSTIQLVANCMDWAKHRRRKAAAKMHLRLDLRSFLPSFVVVKSADSHDAKEARTVCAGVNSGEICVFDKAYVDFKHLYELLVRGVFWVTRAKTNMKYEAMGQHSAAKGNILRDEVIKLTGVRTSKWYPKILRRIEAMAEVDGKMKKMVFISNNLDWAASSICDLYKARWAIEVFFKEIKQTLQLADFMGYNENAVRWQIWTALLTYILLRFIAWQSKWKHSFNRLFTALRGVIWNGLDMYSVLECCGTAGGKVRMRAAPEQAYLPGFNTG
;
A
#
# COMPACT_ATOMS: atom_id res chain seq x y z
N MET A 1 13.46 -17.49 -25.70
CA MET A 1 13.71 -18.57 -24.74
C MET A 1 12.38 -19.02 -24.16
N ASN A 2 12.17 -20.35 -24.02
CA ASN A 2 10.99 -20.87 -23.32
C ASN A 2 11.29 -20.96 -21.82
N PRO A 3 10.28 -20.74 -20.94
CA PRO A 3 10.46 -20.91 -19.52
C PRO A 3 10.90 -22.33 -19.16
N SER A 4 11.80 -22.47 -18.21
CA SER A 4 12.23 -23.78 -17.73
C SER A 4 11.13 -24.51 -16.98
N LYS A 5 11.08 -25.86 -17.12
CA LYS A 5 10.14 -26.69 -16.35
C LYS A 5 10.55 -26.74 -14.88
N HIS A 6 9.55 -26.87 -14.00
CA HIS A 6 9.74 -27.02 -12.56
C HIS A 6 8.78 -28.08 -11.99
N LYS A 7 9.21 -28.80 -10.95
CA LYS A 7 8.38 -29.83 -10.29
C LYS A 7 7.17 -29.26 -9.51
N MET A 8 7.16 -27.99 -9.24
CA MET A 8 6.09 -27.31 -8.49
C MET A 8 5.36 -26.31 -9.39
N SER A 9 4.05 -26.17 -9.20
CA SER A 9 3.29 -25.10 -9.84
C SER A 9 3.77 -23.71 -9.36
N VAL A 10 3.55 -22.69 -10.18
CA VAL A 10 3.87 -21.28 -9.83
C VAL A 10 3.16 -20.88 -8.54
N LEU A 11 1.89 -21.26 -8.35
CA LEU A 11 1.16 -21.02 -7.10
C LEU A 11 1.89 -21.58 -5.87
N LYS A 12 2.40 -22.83 -5.98
CA LYS A 12 3.16 -23.46 -4.89
C LYS A 12 4.46 -22.72 -4.61
N GLN A 13 5.15 -22.22 -5.64
CA GLN A 13 6.37 -21.42 -5.48
C GLN A 13 6.08 -20.10 -4.79
N ILE A 14 5.01 -19.39 -5.17
CA ILE A 14 4.57 -18.16 -4.48
C ILE A 14 4.25 -18.45 -3.01
N PHE A 15 3.49 -19.52 -2.74
CA PHE A 15 3.08 -19.87 -1.37
C PHE A 15 4.26 -20.33 -0.48
N LYS A 16 5.36 -20.78 -1.06
CA LYS A 16 6.60 -21.11 -0.33
C LYS A 16 7.29 -19.91 0.32
N LEU A 17 7.04 -18.69 -0.18
CA LEU A 17 7.56 -17.46 0.43
C LEU A 17 6.96 -17.19 1.83
N ILE A 18 5.84 -17.83 2.16
CA ILE A 18 5.27 -17.83 3.51
C ILE A 18 5.98 -18.92 4.33
N PRO A 19 6.53 -18.65 5.51
CA PRO A 19 7.15 -19.68 6.35
C PRO A 19 6.20 -20.86 6.65
N ARG A 20 6.70 -22.11 6.57
CA ARG A 20 5.84 -23.31 6.66
C ARG A 20 4.99 -23.36 7.93
N ASN A 21 5.58 -23.07 9.06
CA ASN A 21 4.93 -23.18 10.37
C ASN A 21 4.16 -21.93 10.81
N LEU A 22 4.18 -20.86 10.01
CA LEU A 22 3.61 -19.58 10.40
C LEU A 22 2.08 -19.63 10.45
N ILE A 23 1.42 -20.15 9.41
CA ILE A 23 -0.05 -20.22 9.38
C ILE A 23 -0.59 -21.10 10.52
N PRO A 24 -0.09 -22.32 10.78
CA PRO A 24 -0.53 -23.10 11.94
C PRO A 24 -0.28 -22.42 13.28
N LYS A 25 0.87 -21.73 13.45
CA LYS A 25 1.18 -20.97 14.66
C LYS A 25 0.16 -19.87 14.91
N LEU A 26 -0.14 -19.07 13.88
CA LEU A 26 -1.11 -17.97 13.99
C LEU A 26 -2.54 -18.47 14.14
N ALA A 27 -2.90 -19.57 13.49
CA ALA A 27 -4.21 -20.19 13.64
C ALA A 27 -4.48 -20.58 15.11
N ARG A 28 -3.51 -21.20 15.78
CA ARG A 28 -3.59 -21.49 17.22
C ARG A 28 -3.67 -20.24 18.08
N LYS A 29 -2.83 -19.21 17.78
CA LYS A 29 -2.85 -17.93 18.50
C LYS A 29 -4.23 -17.28 18.50
N HIS A 30 -4.91 -17.30 17.35
CA HIS A 30 -6.21 -16.65 17.15
C HIS A 30 -7.40 -17.60 17.29
N GLY A 31 -7.20 -18.87 17.68
CA GLY A 31 -8.23 -19.86 17.86
C GLY A 31 -8.99 -20.25 16.57
N VAL A 32 -8.40 -20.01 15.41
CA VAL A 32 -9.02 -20.22 14.10
C VAL A 32 -9.02 -21.70 13.69
N ASP A 33 -8.18 -22.52 14.31
CA ASP A 33 -8.05 -23.95 14.06
C ASP A 33 -9.10 -24.81 14.80
N LYS A 34 -9.68 -24.31 15.89
CA LYS A 34 -10.54 -25.10 16.81
C LYS A 34 -11.76 -25.76 16.14
N GLN A 35 -12.29 -25.18 15.05
CA GLN A 35 -13.45 -25.69 14.33
C GLN A 35 -13.16 -26.05 12.87
N ALA A 36 -11.90 -26.16 12.51
CA ALA A 36 -11.46 -26.42 11.14
C ALA A 36 -11.36 -27.92 10.82
N ARG A 37 -12.50 -28.59 10.60
CA ARG A 37 -12.53 -30.03 10.31
C ARG A 37 -11.99 -30.36 8.91
N SER A 38 -12.62 -29.89 7.85
CA SER A 38 -12.29 -30.20 6.44
C SER A 38 -11.62 -29.05 5.69
N PHE A 39 -11.83 -27.83 6.11
CA PHE A 39 -11.27 -26.63 5.49
C PHE A 39 -10.31 -25.93 6.46
N SER A 40 -9.03 -26.29 6.37
CA SER A 40 -7.99 -25.80 7.30
C SER A 40 -7.74 -24.29 7.16
N PRO A 41 -7.13 -23.63 8.19
CA PRO A 41 -6.67 -22.25 8.06
C PRO A 41 -5.68 -22.04 6.91
N GLY A 42 -4.82 -23.04 6.63
CA GLY A 42 -3.92 -23.02 5.47
C GLY A 42 -4.66 -23.03 4.14
N SER A 43 -5.69 -23.86 4.02
CA SER A 43 -6.57 -23.91 2.84
C SER A 43 -7.32 -22.58 2.66
N HIS A 44 -7.77 -21.95 3.77
CA HIS A 44 -8.45 -20.66 3.74
C HIS A 44 -7.54 -19.54 3.22
N VAL A 45 -6.32 -19.41 3.76
CA VAL A 45 -5.34 -18.42 3.30
C VAL A 45 -5.00 -18.66 1.83
N LEU A 46 -4.76 -19.91 1.43
CA LEU A 46 -4.43 -20.22 0.03
C LEU A 46 -5.59 -19.88 -0.91
N ALA A 47 -6.83 -20.22 -0.54
CA ALA A 47 -8.00 -19.90 -1.35
C ALA A 47 -8.19 -18.38 -1.55
N LEU A 48 -7.96 -17.58 -0.51
CA LEU A 48 -8.02 -16.12 -0.60
C LEU A 48 -6.87 -15.55 -1.44
N VAL A 49 -5.63 -16.02 -1.25
CA VAL A 49 -4.47 -15.60 -2.07
C VAL A 49 -4.69 -15.98 -3.54
N PHE A 50 -5.18 -17.19 -3.79
CA PHE A 50 -5.55 -17.62 -5.15
C PHE A 50 -6.65 -16.75 -5.76
N GLY A 51 -7.70 -16.42 -5.00
CA GLY A 51 -8.77 -15.52 -5.44
C GLY A 51 -8.23 -14.15 -5.89
N GLN A 52 -7.27 -13.58 -5.13
CA GLN A 52 -6.60 -12.36 -5.53
C GLN A 52 -5.77 -12.54 -6.82
N LEU A 53 -5.00 -13.61 -6.92
CA LEU A 53 -4.13 -13.87 -8.08
C LEU A 53 -4.89 -14.24 -9.34
N SER A 54 -6.05 -14.89 -9.24
CA SER A 54 -6.86 -15.32 -10.39
C SER A 54 -7.81 -14.27 -10.91
N HIS A 55 -8.08 -13.20 -10.16
CA HIS A 55 -9.19 -12.27 -10.40
C HIS A 55 -10.55 -12.99 -10.39
N ALA A 56 -10.75 -13.89 -9.45
CA ALA A 56 -12.03 -14.54 -9.28
C ALA A 56 -13.12 -13.54 -8.89
N LEU A 57 -14.26 -13.56 -9.58
CA LEU A 57 -15.36 -12.63 -9.35
C LEU A 57 -16.21 -12.99 -8.13
N GLY A 58 -16.16 -14.26 -7.72
CA GLY A 58 -16.95 -14.73 -6.59
C GLY A 58 -16.38 -15.98 -5.91
N LEU A 59 -17.02 -16.37 -4.81
CA LEU A 59 -16.62 -17.58 -4.05
C LEU A 59 -16.76 -18.85 -4.88
N ASN A 60 -17.77 -18.93 -5.77
CA ASN A 60 -17.98 -20.10 -6.63
C ASN A 60 -16.80 -20.31 -7.56
N ASP A 61 -16.33 -19.24 -8.23
CA ASP A 61 -15.21 -19.30 -9.16
C ASP A 61 -13.94 -19.85 -8.51
N ILE A 62 -13.70 -19.44 -7.25
CA ILE A 62 -12.56 -19.93 -6.46
C ILE A 62 -12.77 -21.41 -6.14
N CYS A 63 -13.95 -21.79 -5.62
CA CYS A 63 -14.24 -23.16 -5.23
C CYS A 63 -14.10 -24.12 -6.41
N ASP A 64 -14.71 -23.79 -7.53
CA ASP A 64 -14.72 -24.63 -8.75
C ASP A 64 -13.33 -24.77 -9.34
N THR A 65 -12.57 -23.64 -9.42
CA THR A 65 -11.20 -23.70 -9.93
C THR A 65 -10.28 -24.51 -9.01
N LEU A 66 -10.38 -24.33 -7.69
CA LEU A 66 -9.56 -25.09 -6.74
C LEU A 66 -9.94 -26.57 -6.74
N TRP A 67 -11.21 -26.90 -6.94
CA TRP A 67 -11.69 -28.27 -7.09
C TRP A 67 -11.11 -28.94 -8.34
N ASN A 68 -11.15 -28.26 -9.47
CA ASN A 68 -10.60 -28.78 -10.74
C ASN A 68 -9.09 -29.01 -10.66
N HIS A 69 -8.39 -28.31 -9.77
CA HIS A 69 -6.94 -28.45 -9.56
C HIS A 69 -6.57 -29.14 -8.22
N LYS A 70 -7.50 -29.95 -7.66
CA LYS A 70 -7.33 -30.60 -6.35
C LYS A 70 -6.01 -31.35 -6.23
N GLY A 71 -5.57 -32.09 -7.28
CA GLY A 71 -4.32 -32.84 -7.26
C GLY A 71 -3.09 -31.97 -7.07
N VAL A 72 -3.04 -30.80 -7.72
CA VAL A 72 -1.96 -29.82 -7.54
C VAL A 72 -2.08 -29.15 -6.17
N LEU A 73 -3.30 -28.81 -5.77
CA LEU A 73 -3.61 -28.09 -4.54
C LEU A 73 -3.12 -28.85 -3.29
N THR A 74 -3.38 -30.17 -3.22
CA THR A 74 -2.95 -31.02 -2.10
C THR A 74 -1.43 -31.06 -1.93
N THR A 75 -0.67 -30.88 -3.01
CA THR A 75 0.80 -30.76 -2.92
C THR A 75 1.26 -29.49 -2.22
N ILE A 76 0.36 -28.48 -2.05
CA ILE A 76 0.65 -27.22 -1.37
C ILE A 76 0.24 -27.35 0.09
N ARG A 77 1.12 -27.94 0.91
CA ARG A 77 0.92 -28.11 2.37
C ARG A 77 -0.41 -28.80 2.74
N GLU A 78 -0.78 -29.81 1.95
CA GLU A 78 -1.99 -30.60 2.18
C GLU A 78 -3.29 -29.76 2.19
N THR A 79 -3.29 -28.66 1.45
CA THR A 79 -4.49 -27.81 1.36
C THR A 79 -5.59 -28.50 0.54
N THR A 80 -6.82 -28.20 0.91
CA THR A 80 -8.03 -28.78 0.30
C THR A 80 -8.90 -27.69 -0.33
N PRO A 81 -9.61 -27.99 -1.43
CA PRO A 81 -10.55 -27.04 -2.01
C PRO A 81 -11.73 -26.83 -1.06
N PRO A 82 -12.21 -25.59 -0.90
CA PRO A 82 -13.38 -25.29 -0.08
C PRO A 82 -14.68 -25.66 -0.78
N SER A 83 -15.71 -25.98 0.00
CA SER A 83 -17.09 -25.81 -0.44
C SER A 83 -17.47 -24.32 -0.34
N ARG A 84 -18.43 -23.86 -1.16
CA ARG A 84 -18.90 -22.48 -1.11
C ARG A 84 -19.37 -22.08 0.30
N ASN A 85 -20.18 -22.92 0.95
CA ASN A 85 -20.68 -22.65 2.29
C ASN A 85 -19.57 -22.64 3.35
N GLY A 86 -18.62 -23.59 3.28
CA GLY A 86 -17.46 -23.65 4.18
C GLY A 86 -16.57 -22.43 4.02
N PHE A 87 -16.35 -21.94 2.80
CA PHE A 87 -15.56 -20.76 2.53
C PHE A 87 -16.26 -19.49 3.03
N SER A 88 -17.56 -19.31 2.73
CA SER A 88 -18.35 -18.19 3.23
C SER A 88 -18.39 -18.16 4.76
N HIS A 89 -18.59 -19.32 5.39
CA HIS A 89 -18.58 -19.45 6.86
C HIS A 89 -17.20 -19.07 7.44
N ALA A 90 -16.10 -19.58 6.84
CA ALA A 90 -14.74 -19.24 7.27
C ALA A 90 -14.45 -17.73 7.18
N ASN A 91 -14.82 -17.08 6.07
CA ASN A 91 -14.68 -15.64 5.90
C ASN A 91 -15.44 -14.84 6.97
N ARG A 92 -16.62 -15.33 7.35
CA ARG A 92 -17.50 -14.64 8.31
C ARG A 92 -17.05 -14.82 9.75
N THR A 93 -16.54 -16.00 10.13
CA THR A 93 -16.38 -16.38 11.54
C THR A 93 -14.93 -16.47 12.02
N ARG A 94 -13.98 -16.76 11.16
CA ARG A 94 -12.58 -16.85 11.53
C ARG A 94 -12.01 -15.47 11.81
N ASN A 95 -11.37 -15.29 12.97
CA ASN A 95 -10.81 -14.00 13.38
C ASN A 95 -9.84 -13.43 12.33
N ALA A 96 -10.16 -12.27 11.76
CA ALA A 96 -9.36 -11.59 10.73
C ALA A 96 -8.05 -10.98 11.26
N ASP A 97 -7.87 -10.86 12.58
CA ASP A 97 -6.59 -10.44 13.17
C ASP A 97 -5.48 -11.45 12.84
N MET A 98 -5.85 -12.71 12.57
CA MET A 98 -4.91 -13.69 12.03
C MET A 98 -4.32 -13.28 10.67
N ALA A 99 -5.11 -12.70 9.79
CA ALA A 99 -4.65 -12.25 8.48
C ALA A 99 -3.74 -11.03 8.59
N GLU A 100 -4.03 -10.14 9.52
CA GLU A 100 -3.18 -9.00 9.87
C GLU A 100 -1.82 -9.46 10.39
N ASP A 101 -1.82 -10.32 11.40
CA ASP A 101 -0.58 -10.88 11.96
C ASP A 101 0.21 -11.68 10.91
N LEU A 102 -0.48 -12.39 10.01
CA LEU A 102 0.17 -13.12 8.92
C LEU A 102 0.88 -12.16 7.96
N PHE A 103 0.22 -11.07 7.56
CA PHE A 103 0.82 -10.05 6.71
C PHE A 103 2.10 -9.48 7.33
N TRP A 104 2.03 -9.01 8.59
CA TRP A 104 3.19 -8.41 9.26
C TRP A 104 4.32 -9.42 9.49
N SER A 105 3.99 -10.65 9.85
CA SER A 105 4.98 -11.71 10.06
C SER A 105 5.69 -12.10 8.76
N VAL A 106 4.95 -12.21 7.64
CA VAL A 106 5.55 -12.51 6.33
C VAL A 106 6.41 -11.34 5.86
N LEU A 107 5.94 -10.10 6.02
CA LEU A 107 6.74 -8.92 5.68
C LEU A 107 8.04 -8.88 6.48
N GLY A 108 7.98 -9.15 7.79
CA GLY A 108 9.16 -9.26 8.67
C GLY A 108 10.12 -10.37 8.21
N HIS A 109 9.58 -11.53 7.85
CA HIS A 109 10.37 -12.65 7.32
C HIS A 109 11.08 -12.29 6.01
N LEU A 110 10.36 -11.70 5.04
CA LEU A 110 10.95 -11.29 3.76
C LEU A 110 12.06 -10.25 3.94
N LYS A 111 11.89 -9.33 4.88
CA LYS A 111 12.92 -8.36 5.26
C LYS A 111 14.15 -9.03 5.90
N SER A 112 13.95 -10.05 6.74
CA SER A 112 15.05 -10.76 7.42
C SER A 112 15.88 -11.60 6.47
N ILE A 113 15.26 -12.33 5.54
CA ILE A 113 15.97 -13.15 4.56
C ILE A 113 16.62 -12.33 3.44
N SER A 114 16.15 -11.12 3.21
CA SER A 114 16.64 -10.22 2.17
C SER A 114 16.62 -8.75 2.63
N PRO A 115 17.59 -8.31 3.44
CA PRO A 115 17.62 -6.94 3.95
C PRO A 115 17.64 -5.85 2.85
N ARG A 116 18.23 -6.16 1.71
CA ARG A 116 18.25 -5.27 0.54
C ARG A 116 16.87 -5.03 -0.07
N PHE A 117 15.96 -5.97 0.08
CA PHE A 117 14.57 -5.80 -0.35
C PHE A 117 13.90 -4.60 0.33
N TYR A 118 14.20 -4.35 1.59
CA TYR A 118 13.69 -3.21 2.34
C TYR A 118 14.44 -1.91 2.04
N SER A 119 15.76 -1.97 1.79
CA SER A 119 16.59 -0.78 1.62
C SER A 119 16.69 -0.25 0.19
N GLN A 120 16.37 -1.06 -0.82
CA GLN A 120 16.56 -0.74 -2.24
C GLN A 120 15.27 -0.94 -3.07
N GLY A 121 14.10 -0.88 -2.45
CA GLY A 121 12.83 -1.38 -2.98
C GLY A 121 12.48 -0.91 -4.36
N ARG A 122 12.19 0.20 -4.80
CA ARG A 122 11.66 0.47 -6.14
C ARG A 122 12.46 1.54 -6.91
N ASN A 123 12.96 1.17 -8.09
CA ASN A 123 13.54 2.11 -9.06
C ASN A 123 12.50 3.06 -9.73
N TYR A 124 11.20 2.90 -9.42
CA TYR A 124 10.12 3.63 -10.11
C TYR A 124 9.77 4.98 -9.49
N CYS A 125 10.00 5.17 -8.22
CA CYS A 125 9.84 6.48 -7.63
C CYS A 125 11.17 7.20 -7.73
N ALA A 126 11.20 8.30 -8.48
CA ALA A 126 12.25 9.29 -8.36
C ALA A 126 12.19 9.82 -6.92
N MET A 127 12.73 9.04 -5.98
CA MET A 127 12.95 9.54 -4.64
C MET A 127 13.77 10.81 -4.77
N PRO A 128 13.45 11.83 -3.98
CA PRO A 128 14.38 12.94 -3.81
C PRO A 128 15.72 12.37 -3.33
N ARG A 129 16.63 12.07 -4.26
CA ARG A 129 17.93 11.43 -3.98
C ARG A 129 18.78 12.19 -2.96
N LYS A 130 18.39 13.43 -2.69
CA LYS A 130 18.99 14.31 -1.70
C LYS A 130 18.75 13.88 -0.25
N PHE A 131 17.70 13.07 0.00
CA PHE A 131 17.36 12.67 1.37
C PHE A 131 17.85 11.25 1.67
N LYS A 132 18.80 11.15 2.59
CA LYS A 132 19.27 9.86 3.14
C LYS A 132 18.32 9.31 4.23
N ARG A 133 17.33 10.10 4.65
CA ARG A 133 16.38 9.78 5.71
C ARG A 133 15.25 8.89 5.20
N VAL A 134 14.62 8.17 6.10
CA VAL A 134 13.37 7.43 5.80
C VAL A 134 12.26 8.45 5.52
N ILE A 135 11.58 8.30 4.39
CA ILE A 135 10.45 9.13 4.01
C ILE A 135 9.19 8.27 4.09
N ASN A 136 8.32 8.63 5.01
CA ASN A 136 7.02 8.00 5.22
C ASN A 136 5.94 8.84 4.53
N VAL A 137 5.31 8.28 3.52
CA VAL A 137 4.12 8.90 2.90
C VAL A 137 2.87 8.36 3.57
N ILE A 138 1.97 9.26 3.96
CA ILE A 138 0.76 8.94 4.69
C ILE A 138 -0.44 9.42 3.90
N ASP A 139 -1.36 8.52 3.62
CA ASP A 139 -2.64 8.84 2.98
C ASP A 139 -3.68 7.78 3.33
N SER A 140 -4.92 8.04 2.92
CA SER A 140 -6.01 7.10 3.06
C SER A 140 -6.67 6.83 1.72
N SER A 141 -7.25 5.67 1.59
CA SER A 141 -8.04 5.32 0.44
C SER A 141 -9.38 4.72 0.87
N THR A 142 -10.45 5.24 0.28
CA THR A 142 -11.79 4.70 0.46
C THR A 142 -11.97 3.49 -0.45
N ILE A 143 -12.42 2.39 0.15
CA ILE A 143 -12.76 1.14 -0.52
C ILE A 143 -14.28 1.05 -0.50
N GLN A 144 -14.91 1.15 -1.66
CA GLN A 144 -16.37 1.02 -1.77
C GLN A 144 -16.78 -0.41 -1.47
N LEU A 145 -17.85 -0.57 -0.70
CA LEU A 145 -18.43 -1.85 -0.31
C LEU A 145 -19.87 -1.92 -0.83
N VAL A 146 -20.40 -3.13 -0.94
CA VAL A 146 -21.80 -3.33 -1.31
C VAL A 146 -22.73 -2.82 -0.20
N ALA A 147 -23.98 -2.49 -0.55
CA ALA A 147 -24.95 -1.92 0.38
C ALA A 147 -25.20 -2.80 1.64
N ASN A 148 -25.07 -4.11 1.52
CA ASN A 148 -25.20 -5.06 2.62
C ASN A 148 -24.15 -4.89 3.75
N CYS A 149 -23.11 -4.05 3.53
CA CYS A 149 -22.13 -3.71 4.57
C CYS A 149 -22.52 -2.47 5.38
N MET A 150 -23.71 -1.90 5.17
CA MET A 150 -24.15 -0.64 5.82
C MET A 150 -24.19 -0.68 7.35
N ASP A 151 -24.39 -1.83 7.95
CA ASP A 151 -24.50 -1.96 9.42
C ASP A 151 -23.23 -1.53 10.15
N TRP A 152 -22.07 -1.75 9.54
CA TRP A 152 -20.77 -1.43 10.14
C TRP A 152 -19.94 -0.40 9.36
N ALA A 153 -20.23 -0.18 8.07
CA ALA A 153 -19.41 0.62 7.16
C ALA A 153 -20.20 1.79 6.53
N LYS A 154 -20.96 2.54 7.34
CA LYS A 154 -21.69 3.73 6.87
C LYS A 154 -20.74 4.77 6.30
N HIS A 155 -21.04 5.26 5.08
CA HIS A 155 -20.22 6.30 4.44
C HIS A 155 -21.07 7.51 4.04
N ARG A 156 -22.07 7.32 3.20
CA ARG A 156 -23.03 8.35 2.75
C ARG A 156 -24.39 7.71 2.64
N ARG A 157 -25.44 8.53 2.44
CA ARG A 157 -26.79 8.00 2.23
C ARG A 157 -26.77 6.79 1.27
N ARG A 158 -27.14 5.60 1.76
CA ARG A 158 -27.22 4.33 1.03
C ARG A 158 -25.91 3.79 0.42
N LYS A 159 -24.73 4.17 0.95
CA LYS A 159 -23.45 3.62 0.49
C LYS A 159 -22.63 3.14 1.69
N ALA A 160 -22.04 1.96 1.53
CA ALA A 160 -21.08 1.41 2.48
C ALA A 160 -19.66 1.58 1.96
N ALA A 161 -18.71 1.89 2.83
CA ALA A 161 -17.31 1.95 2.48
C ALA A 161 -16.43 1.70 3.70
N ALA A 162 -15.30 1.04 3.48
CA ALA A 162 -14.19 1.00 4.41
C ALA A 162 -13.14 2.03 4.02
N LYS A 163 -12.37 2.50 4.98
CA LYS A 163 -11.25 3.41 4.76
C LYS A 163 -9.97 2.77 5.26
N MET A 164 -8.99 2.67 4.37
CA MET A 164 -7.67 2.16 4.68
C MET A 164 -6.71 3.33 4.82
N HIS A 165 -6.21 3.56 6.03
CA HIS A 165 -5.15 4.51 6.31
C HIS A 165 -3.82 3.78 6.23
N LEU A 166 -2.88 4.33 5.50
CA LEU A 166 -1.61 3.69 5.18
C LEU A 166 -0.45 4.64 5.42
N ARG A 167 0.63 4.10 5.97
CA ARG A 167 1.96 4.68 5.94
C ARG A 167 2.86 3.82 5.06
N LEU A 168 3.37 4.42 4.00
CA LEU A 168 4.22 3.79 2.99
C LEU A 168 5.66 4.29 3.15
N ASP A 169 6.61 3.39 3.31
CA ASP A 169 8.04 3.73 3.20
C ASP A 169 8.40 3.89 1.71
N LEU A 170 8.82 5.08 1.32
CA LEU A 170 9.15 5.37 -0.08
C LEU A 170 10.36 4.59 -0.61
N ARG A 171 11.32 4.21 0.23
CA ARG A 171 12.49 3.45 -0.21
C ARG A 171 12.14 2.04 -0.63
N SER A 172 11.39 1.36 0.21
CA SER A 172 10.98 -0.02 -0.04
C SER A 172 9.72 -0.12 -0.88
N PHE A 173 8.92 0.93 -0.92
CA PHE A 173 7.57 0.94 -1.46
C PHE A 173 6.68 -0.12 -0.78
N LEU A 174 6.89 -0.32 0.51
CA LEU A 174 6.19 -1.30 1.33
C LEU A 174 5.42 -0.60 2.44
N PRO A 175 4.26 -1.12 2.83
CA PRO A 175 3.56 -0.65 4.00
C PRO A 175 4.42 -0.74 5.26
N SER A 176 4.44 0.33 6.04
CA SER A 176 5.05 0.36 7.38
C SER A 176 4.02 0.47 8.48
N PHE A 177 2.79 0.84 8.13
CA PHE A 177 1.60 0.84 9.00
C PHE A 177 0.32 0.82 8.17
N VAL A 178 -0.68 0.08 8.60
CA VAL A 178 -2.00 -0.01 7.96
C VAL A 178 -3.09 -0.08 9.03
N VAL A 179 -4.15 0.70 8.85
CA VAL A 179 -5.38 0.58 9.66
C VAL A 179 -6.59 0.59 8.72
N VAL A 180 -7.51 -0.32 8.95
CA VAL A 180 -8.78 -0.42 8.22
C VAL A 180 -9.92 -0.06 9.17
N LYS A 181 -10.69 0.96 8.82
CA LYS A 181 -11.86 1.44 9.60
C LYS A 181 -13.07 1.70 8.71
N SER A 182 -14.20 1.99 9.31
CA SER A 182 -15.36 2.54 8.58
C SER A 182 -15.00 3.88 7.91
N ALA A 183 -15.62 4.21 6.80
CA ALA A 183 -15.26 5.37 6.00
C ALA A 183 -15.69 6.73 6.60
N ASP A 184 -16.41 6.75 7.71
CA ASP A 184 -16.76 7.93 8.50
C ASP A 184 -15.58 8.45 9.36
N SER A 185 -14.51 7.66 9.50
CA SER A 185 -13.30 8.07 10.20
C SER A 185 -12.60 9.23 9.51
N HIS A 186 -12.39 10.34 10.24
CA HIS A 186 -11.68 11.52 9.73
C HIS A 186 -10.16 11.32 9.73
N ASP A 187 -9.48 11.69 8.63
CA ASP A 187 -8.04 11.56 8.46
C ASP A 187 -7.23 12.23 9.58
N ALA A 188 -7.66 13.42 10.03
CA ALA A 188 -6.99 14.13 11.11
C ALA A 188 -7.02 13.39 12.46
N LYS A 189 -8.08 12.61 12.74
CA LYS A 189 -8.15 11.79 13.95
C LYS A 189 -7.20 10.61 13.90
N GLU A 190 -7.06 10.00 12.72
CA GLU A 190 -6.19 8.85 12.51
C GLU A 190 -4.71 9.23 12.34
N ALA A 191 -4.40 10.51 12.15
CA ALA A 191 -3.03 10.99 11.95
C ALA A 191 -2.07 10.50 13.05
N ARG A 192 -2.49 10.56 14.33
CA ARG A 192 -1.67 10.10 15.46
C ARG A 192 -1.41 8.61 15.40
N THR A 193 -2.44 7.82 15.12
CA THR A 193 -2.35 6.36 15.01
C THR A 193 -1.40 5.95 13.89
N VAL A 194 -1.55 6.56 12.70
CA VAL A 194 -0.73 6.24 11.52
C VAL A 194 0.73 6.69 11.71
N CYS A 195 0.96 7.80 12.43
CA CYS A 195 2.30 8.29 12.74
C CYS A 195 2.91 7.68 14.01
N ALA A 196 2.19 6.79 14.72
CA ALA A 196 2.77 6.05 15.83
C ALA A 196 3.98 5.24 15.33
N GLY A 197 5.04 5.17 16.12
CA GLY A 197 6.26 4.44 15.75
C GLY A 197 7.11 5.06 14.61
N VAL A 198 6.82 6.29 14.17
CA VAL A 198 7.78 7.07 13.35
C VAL A 198 8.89 7.56 14.27
N ASN A 199 10.15 7.34 13.87
CA ASN A 199 11.31 7.65 14.69
C ASN A 199 11.81 9.09 14.47
N SER A 200 12.56 9.62 15.46
CA SER A 200 13.26 10.88 15.31
C SER A 200 14.16 10.87 14.07
N GLY A 201 14.19 11.99 13.35
CA GLY A 201 14.97 12.14 12.12
C GLY A 201 14.30 11.60 10.86
N GLU A 202 13.19 10.85 10.96
CA GLU A 202 12.40 10.45 9.77
C GLU A 202 11.52 11.61 9.26
N ILE A 203 11.05 11.46 8.04
CA ILE A 203 10.21 12.47 7.37
C ILE A 203 8.82 11.89 7.16
N CYS A 204 7.78 12.65 7.54
CA CYS A 204 6.38 12.37 7.20
C CYS A 204 5.88 13.32 6.12
N VAL A 205 5.27 12.78 5.09
CA VAL A 205 4.61 13.55 4.03
C VAL A 205 3.15 13.13 3.94
N PHE A 206 2.23 14.08 4.09
CA PHE A 206 0.80 13.77 4.08
C PHE A 206 -0.06 14.89 3.46
N ASP A 207 -1.27 14.54 3.04
CA ASP A 207 -2.19 15.51 2.49
C ASP A 207 -2.74 16.46 3.56
N LYS A 208 -3.26 17.60 3.12
CA LYS A 208 -3.89 18.63 3.98
C LYS A 208 -5.02 18.10 4.86
N ALA A 209 -5.66 16.98 4.49
CA ALA A 209 -6.70 16.34 5.29
C ALA A 209 -6.19 15.83 6.65
N TYR A 210 -4.89 15.50 6.74
CA TYR A 210 -4.23 15.06 7.97
C TYR A 210 -3.74 16.21 8.86
N VAL A 211 -3.88 17.47 8.43
CA VAL A 211 -3.37 18.64 9.18
C VAL A 211 -4.16 18.85 10.47
N ASP A 212 -3.50 18.53 11.58
CA ASP A 212 -3.87 18.86 12.96
C ASP A 212 -2.64 19.51 13.62
N PHE A 213 -2.70 20.80 13.95
CA PHE A 213 -1.52 21.51 14.46
C PHE A 213 -1.02 20.99 15.81
N LYS A 214 -1.90 20.43 16.66
CA LYS A 214 -1.48 19.77 17.89
C LYS A 214 -0.62 18.54 17.57
N HIS A 215 -1.09 17.69 16.65
CA HIS A 215 -0.32 16.53 16.20
C HIS A 215 0.97 16.92 15.49
N LEU A 216 0.96 17.95 14.64
CA LEU A 216 2.17 18.46 13.98
C LEU A 216 3.23 18.93 14.98
N TYR A 217 2.81 19.53 16.09
CA TYR A 217 3.69 19.91 17.18
C TYR A 217 4.23 18.70 17.93
N GLU A 218 3.41 17.69 18.19
CA GLU A 218 3.83 16.43 18.78
C GLU A 218 4.92 15.75 17.93
N LEU A 219 4.79 15.76 16.60
CA LEU A 219 5.83 15.26 15.67
C LEU A 219 7.12 16.10 15.77
N LEU A 220 7.02 17.41 15.81
CA LEU A 220 8.19 18.30 15.99
C LEU A 220 8.93 17.97 17.30
N VAL A 221 8.22 17.83 18.42
CA VAL A 221 8.81 17.53 19.73
C VAL A 221 9.50 16.14 19.72
N ARG A 222 8.98 15.20 18.95
CA ARG A 222 9.59 13.89 18.73
C ARG A 222 10.78 13.91 17.78
N GLY A 223 11.16 15.08 17.24
CA GLY A 223 12.24 15.21 16.26
C GLY A 223 11.90 14.64 14.87
N VAL A 224 10.62 14.49 14.56
CA VAL A 224 10.14 14.03 13.25
C VAL A 224 9.95 15.23 12.34
N PHE A 225 10.53 15.17 11.14
CA PHE A 225 10.28 16.17 10.10
C PHE A 225 8.97 15.89 9.38
N TRP A 226 8.28 16.94 8.96
CA TRP A 226 7.06 16.77 8.20
C TRP A 226 6.86 17.84 7.12
N VAL A 227 6.18 17.45 6.04
CA VAL A 227 5.77 18.31 4.92
C VAL A 227 4.32 18.02 4.59
N THR A 228 3.53 19.08 4.46
CA THR A 228 2.13 19.00 4.03
C THR A 228 1.69 20.26 3.28
N ARG A 229 0.49 20.25 2.73
CA ARG A 229 -0.12 21.46 2.16
C ARG A 229 -0.77 22.30 3.26
N ALA A 230 -0.64 23.62 3.14
CA ALA A 230 -1.36 24.54 4.02
C ALA A 230 -2.88 24.45 3.79
N LYS A 231 -3.66 24.60 4.86
CA LYS A 231 -5.10 24.85 4.76
C LYS A 231 -5.36 26.27 4.30
N THR A 232 -6.36 26.49 3.45
CA THR A 232 -6.70 27.81 2.89
C THR A 232 -7.11 28.83 3.96
N ASN A 233 -7.67 28.35 5.07
CA ASN A 233 -8.12 29.18 6.20
C ASN A 233 -7.06 29.31 7.31
N MET A 234 -5.80 28.96 7.05
CA MET A 234 -4.71 29.09 8.02
C MET A 234 -4.40 30.57 8.29
N LYS A 235 -4.49 30.98 9.56
CA LYS A 235 -4.11 32.33 10.01
C LYS A 235 -2.67 32.33 10.49
N TYR A 236 -1.85 33.23 9.97
CA TYR A 236 -0.43 33.33 10.28
C TYR A 236 0.08 34.74 10.10
N GLU A 237 1.23 35.01 10.69
CA GLU A 237 2.03 36.23 10.48
C GLU A 237 3.38 35.81 9.89
N ALA A 238 3.83 36.53 8.87
CA ALA A 238 5.15 36.32 8.30
C ALA A 238 6.20 37.00 9.19
N MET A 239 7.16 36.20 9.67
CA MET A 239 8.25 36.70 10.52
C MET A 239 9.44 37.19 9.70
N GLY A 240 9.55 36.78 8.46
CA GLY A 240 10.62 37.13 7.53
C GLY A 240 10.68 36.22 6.31
N GLN A 241 11.38 36.73 5.29
CA GLN A 241 11.70 35.95 4.11
C GLN A 241 12.84 34.99 4.45
N HIS A 242 12.68 33.70 4.11
CA HIS A 242 13.69 32.66 4.35
C HIS A 242 14.71 32.56 3.22
N SER A 243 14.25 32.54 1.97
CA SER A 243 15.09 32.57 0.79
C SER A 243 14.44 33.35 -0.36
N ALA A 244 15.26 33.82 -1.31
CA ALA A 244 14.76 34.52 -2.48
C ALA A 244 13.93 33.59 -3.39
N ALA A 245 12.94 34.15 -4.07
CA ALA A 245 12.19 33.44 -5.11
C ALA A 245 13.13 32.98 -6.23
N LYS A 246 13.06 31.70 -6.62
CA LYS A 246 13.89 31.13 -7.66
C LYS A 246 13.14 30.02 -8.39
N GLY A 247 13.14 30.08 -9.72
CA GLY A 247 12.47 29.09 -10.55
C GLY A 247 10.95 29.08 -10.31
N ASN A 248 10.43 27.94 -9.93
CA ASN A 248 8.99 27.79 -9.62
C ASN A 248 8.60 28.21 -8.18
N ILE A 249 9.55 28.62 -7.35
CA ILE A 249 9.30 29.10 -5.99
C ILE A 249 8.92 30.57 -6.05
N LEU A 250 7.71 30.90 -5.59
CA LEU A 250 7.18 32.28 -5.57
C LEU A 250 7.51 32.99 -4.27
N ARG A 251 7.42 32.26 -3.13
CA ARG A 251 7.70 32.78 -1.80
C ARG A 251 8.26 31.67 -0.92
N ASP A 252 9.14 32.04 -0.02
CA ASP A 252 9.73 31.17 1.00
C ASP A 252 9.86 31.98 2.30
N GLU A 253 9.01 31.72 3.25
CA GLU A 253 8.80 32.55 4.43
C GLU A 253 8.87 31.72 5.71
N VAL A 254 9.41 32.31 6.77
CA VAL A 254 9.23 31.85 8.14
C VAL A 254 7.95 32.49 8.68
N ILE A 255 7.06 31.69 9.21
CA ILE A 255 5.76 32.15 9.71
C ILE A 255 5.52 31.70 11.15
N LYS A 256 4.63 32.43 11.84
CA LYS A 256 4.06 32.06 13.13
C LYS A 256 2.54 32.01 13.01
N LEU A 257 1.92 30.97 13.61
CA LEU A 257 0.47 30.85 13.60
C LEU A 257 -0.17 31.87 14.54
N THR A 258 -1.23 32.57 14.06
CA THR A 258 -1.94 33.61 14.82
C THR A 258 -3.38 33.26 15.18
N GLY A 259 -3.90 32.15 14.66
CA GLY A 259 -5.25 31.69 15.01
C GLY A 259 -5.35 31.32 16.49
N VAL A 260 -6.44 31.69 17.16
CA VAL A 260 -6.65 31.56 18.62
C VAL A 260 -6.31 30.18 19.17
N ARG A 261 -6.70 29.11 18.47
CA ARG A 261 -6.40 27.72 18.89
C ARG A 261 -5.07 27.23 18.31
N THR A 262 -4.79 27.57 17.05
CA THR A 262 -3.62 27.01 16.34
C THR A 262 -2.31 27.55 16.88
N SER A 263 -2.25 28.82 17.32
CA SER A 263 -1.07 29.40 17.96
C SER A 263 -0.73 28.73 19.31
N LYS A 264 -1.76 28.32 20.06
CA LYS A 264 -1.56 27.56 21.32
C LYS A 264 -1.10 26.13 21.04
N TRP A 265 -1.65 25.48 20.01
CA TRP A 265 -1.34 24.09 19.67
C TRP A 265 0.02 23.94 18.99
N TYR A 266 0.45 24.95 18.24
CA TYR A 266 1.75 24.98 17.59
C TYR A 266 2.44 26.34 17.86
N PRO A 267 3.12 26.49 19.00
CA PRO A 267 3.70 27.78 19.41
C PRO A 267 5.03 28.12 18.74
N LYS A 268 5.58 27.22 17.93
CA LYS A 268 6.86 27.40 17.22
C LYS A 268 6.66 27.99 15.83
N ILE A 269 7.74 28.47 15.25
CA ILE A 269 7.77 28.95 13.86
C ILE A 269 7.65 27.77 12.89
N LEU A 270 7.12 28.07 11.71
CA LEU A 270 6.96 27.16 10.59
C LEU A 270 7.57 27.80 9.34
N ARG A 271 7.96 26.97 8.41
CA ARG A 271 8.30 27.41 7.06
C ARG A 271 7.12 27.27 6.15
N ARG A 272 6.85 28.31 5.37
CA ARG A 272 5.77 28.37 4.38
C ARG A 272 6.35 28.67 3.02
N ILE A 273 6.06 27.79 2.04
CA ILE A 273 6.57 27.90 0.68
C ILE A 273 5.40 28.00 -0.28
N GLU A 274 5.37 29.03 -1.12
CA GLU A 274 4.49 29.13 -2.28
C GLU A 274 5.27 28.75 -3.54
N ALA A 275 4.73 27.82 -4.31
CA ALA A 275 5.35 27.39 -5.55
C ALA A 275 4.31 27.17 -6.65
N MET A 276 4.73 27.34 -7.89
CA MET A 276 3.98 26.87 -9.05
C MET A 276 4.27 25.40 -9.27
N ALA A 277 3.22 24.61 -9.37
CA ALA A 277 3.32 23.18 -9.65
C ALA A 277 2.36 22.80 -10.78
N GLU A 278 2.79 21.96 -11.68
CA GLU A 278 1.91 21.39 -12.69
C GLU A 278 1.00 20.32 -12.06
N VAL A 279 -0.30 20.52 -12.23
CA VAL A 279 -1.34 19.59 -11.76
C VAL A 279 -2.37 19.46 -12.87
N ASP A 280 -2.54 18.24 -13.40
CA ASP A 280 -3.44 17.94 -14.51
C ASP A 280 -3.16 18.81 -15.78
N GLY A 281 -1.89 18.95 -16.14
CA GLY A 281 -1.45 19.78 -17.28
C GLY A 281 -1.61 21.28 -17.13
N LYS A 282 -1.96 21.76 -15.92
CA LYS A 282 -2.13 23.19 -15.64
C LYS A 282 -1.21 23.62 -14.51
N MET A 283 -0.58 24.78 -14.69
CA MET A 283 0.22 25.40 -13.63
C MET A 283 -0.71 25.93 -12.53
N LYS A 284 -0.59 25.36 -11.32
CA LYS A 284 -1.37 25.79 -10.14
C LYS A 284 -0.46 26.25 -9.03
N LYS A 285 -0.86 27.33 -8.36
CA LYS A 285 -0.18 27.79 -7.15
C LYS A 285 -0.48 26.83 -6.00
N MET A 286 0.56 26.29 -5.38
CA MET A 286 0.48 25.42 -4.21
C MET A 286 1.22 26.04 -3.03
N VAL A 287 0.69 25.82 -1.84
CA VAL A 287 1.30 26.32 -0.59
C VAL A 287 1.63 25.12 0.29
N PHE A 288 2.90 25.01 0.64
CA PHE A 288 3.42 23.95 1.50
C PHE A 288 3.83 24.53 2.86
N ILE A 289 3.72 23.73 3.90
CA ILE A 289 4.25 24.02 5.24
C ILE A 289 5.11 22.87 5.73
N SER A 290 6.15 23.22 6.47
CA SER A 290 7.10 22.26 7.07
C SER A 290 7.65 22.80 8.39
N ASN A 291 8.09 21.88 9.26
CA ASN A 291 8.87 22.22 10.45
C ASN A 291 10.39 22.28 10.19
N ASN A 292 10.84 21.95 8.97
CA ASN A 292 12.25 22.03 8.63
C ASN A 292 12.60 23.39 8.04
N LEU A 293 13.56 24.07 8.65
CA LEU A 293 14.03 25.39 8.24
C LEU A 293 15.31 25.33 7.36
N ASP A 294 16.00 24.19 7.29
CA ASP A 294 17.32 24.10 6.65
C ASP A 294 17.28 23.64 5.19
N TRP A 295 16.27 22.85 4.81
CA TRP A 295 16.21 22.28 3.46
C TRP A 295 15.91 23.36 2.41
N ALA A 296 16.42 23.15 1.18
CA ALA A 296 16.04 24.03 0.08
C ALA A 296 14.54 23.97 -0.20
N ALA A 297 13.92 25.09 -0.57
CA ALA A 297 12.48 25.17 -0.87
C ALA A 297 12.05 24.15 -1.96
N SER A 298 12.89 24.00 -3.01
CA SER A 298 12.67 22.99 -4.05
C SER A 298 12.65 21.56 -3.49
N SER A 299 13.49 21.25 -2.50
CA SER A 299 13.51 19.93 -1.86
C SER A 299 12.23 19.63 -1.09
N ILE A 300 11.62 20.63 -0.44
CA ILE A 300 10.32 20.49 0.24
C ILE A 300 9.20 20.25 -0.79
N CYS A 301 9.23 20.96 -1.92
CA CYS A 301 8.30 20.72 -3.01
C CYS A 301 8.44 19.31 -3.59
N ASP A 302 9.68 18.84 -3.80
CA ASP A 302 9.97 17.49 -4.28
C ASP A 302 9.48 16.41 -3.32
N LEU A 303 9.67 16.61 -2.00
CA LEU A 303 9.11 15.72 -0.98
C LEU A 303 7.58 15.63 -1.07
N TYR A 304 6.91 16.76 -1.21
CA TYR A 304 5.46 16.74 -1.37
C TYR A 304 5.03 16.06 -2.68
N LYS A 305 5.74 16.29 -3.78
CA LYS A 305 5.51 15.60 -5.05
C LYS A 305 5.64 14.09 -4.90
N ALA A 306 6.60 13.62 -4.09
CA ALA A 306 6.78 12.20 -3.81
C ALA A 306 5.59 11.55 -3.07
N ARG A 307 4.68 12.32 -2.47
CA ARG A 307 3.41 11.83 -1.89
C ARG A 307 2.58 11.05 -2.92
N TRP A 308 2.67 11.42 -4.19
CA TRP A 308 1.94 10.73 -5.25
C TRP A 308 2.22 9.22 -5.33
N ALA A 309 3.36 8.77 -4.82
CA ALA A 309 3.72 7.36 -4.80
C ALA A 309 2.70 6.48 -4.05
N ILE A 310 2.02 7.02 -3.02
CA ILE A 310 1.00 6.27 -2.29
C ILE A 310 -0.29 6.09 -3.10
N GLU A 311 -0.59 7.00 -4.01
CA GLU A 311 -1.74 6.87 -4.93
C GLU A 311 -1.48 5.75 -5.94
N VAL A 312 -0.24 5.62 -6.42
CA VAL A 312 0.17 4.49 -7.26
C VAL A 312 0.03 3.17 -6.49
N PHE A 313 0.45 3.13 -5.23
CA PHE A 313 0.25 1.97 -4.37
C PHE A 313 -1.24 1.60 -4.25
N PHE A 314 -2.11 2.56 -3.96
CA PHE A 314 -3.55 2.31 -3.87
C PHE A 314 -4.15 1.86 -5.20
N LYS A 315 -3.67 2.39 -6.32
CA LYS A 315 -4.06 1.95 -7.66
C LYS A 315 -3.66 0.50 -7.90
N GLU A 316 -2.44 0.11 -7.58
CA GLU A 316 -1.96 -1.27 -7.70
C GLU A 316 -2.83 -2.23 -6.86
N ILE A 317 -3.10 -1.89 -5.60
CA ILE A 317 -3.92 -2.73 -4.72
C ILE A 317 -5.37 -2.82 -5.23
N LYS A 318 -6.00 -1.72 -5.57
CA LYS A 318 -7.42 -1.70 -5.94
C LYS A 318 -7.70 -2.33 -7.30
N GLN A 319 -6.86 -2.08 -8.28
CA GLN A 319 -7.10 -2.52 -9.66
C GLN A 319 -6.48 -3.88 -9.94
N THR A 320 -5.25 -4.11 -9.48
CA THR A 320 -4.51 -5.34 -9.79
C THR A 320 -4.95 -6.49 -8.91
N LEU A 321 -5.27 -6.23 -7.64
CA LEU A 321 -5.68 -7.24 -6.67
C LEU A 321 -7.19 -7.23 -6.37
N GLN A 322 -7.98 -6.55 -7.19
CA GLN A 322 -9.46 -6.52 -7.12
C GLN A 322 -10.03 -6.27 -5.72
N LEU A 323 -9.50 -5.27 -5.00
CA LEU A 323 -10.09 -4.87 -3.72
C LEU A 323 -11.51 -4.27 -3.86
N ALA A 324 -11.97 -3.98 -5.07
CA ALA A 324 -13.33 -3.47 -5.28
C ALA A 324 -14.40 -4.56 -5.22
N ASP A 325 -14.03 -5.82 -5.50
CA ASP A 325 -14.96 -6.95 -5.58
C ASP A 325 -14.84 -7.81 -4.32
N PHE A 326 -15.63 -7.46 -3.30
CA PHE A 326 -15.61 -8.18 -2.03
C PHE A 326 -16.46 -9.45 -2.07
N MET A 327 -15.84 -10.56 -1.63
CA MET A 327 -16.45 -11.89 -1.56
C MET A 327 -17.17 -12.13 -0.23
N GLY A 328 -17.42 -11.11 0.57
CA GLY A 328 -18.14 -11.18 1.84
C GLY A 328 -18.63 -9.81 2.29
N TYR A 329 -19.71 -9.78 3.08
CA TYR A 329 -20.44 -8.56 3.43
C TYR A 329 -20.22 -8.08 4.87
N ASN A 330 -19.72 -8.94 5.75
CA ASN A 330 -19.44 -8.54 7.12
C ASN A 330 -18.02 -7.97 7.26
N GLU A 331 -17.79 -7.21 8.33
CA GLU A 331 -16.51 -6.56 8.63
C GLU A 331 -15.35 -7.56 8.60
N ASN A 332 -15.53 -8.71 9.22
CA ASN A 332 -14.50 -9.74 9.33
C ASN A 332 -14.06 -10.27 7.96
N ALA A 333 -15.01 -10.56 7.06
CA ALA A 333 -14.72 -11.03 5.70
C ALA A 333 -14.00 -9.96 4.87
N VAL A 334 -14.40 -8.70 5.00
CA VAL A 334 -13.75 -7.57 4.34
C VAL A 334 -12.32 -7.38 4.86
N ARG A 335 -12.10 -7.48 6.17
CA ARG A 335 -10.76 -7.42 6.77
C ARG A 335 -9.88 -8.57 6.27
N TRP A 336 -10.38 -9.80 6.21
CA TRP A 336 -9.67 -10.95 5.62
C TRP A 336 -9.21 -10.64 4.20
N GLN A 337 -10.10 -10.14 3.37
CA GLN A 337 -9.79 -9.86 1.96
C GLN A 337 -8.77 -8.73 1.80
N ILE A 338 -8.88 -7.65 2.57
CA ILE A 338 -7.92 -6.53 2.55
C ILE A 338 -6.53 -7.02 2.96
N TRP A 339 -6.41 -7.72 4.09
CA TRP A 339 -5.13 -8.22 4.57
C TRP A 339 -4.51 -9.27 3.64
N THR A 340 -5.34 -10.10 3.01
CA THR A 340 -4.87 -11.07 2.01
C THR A 340 -4.40 -10.38 0.73
N ALA A 341 -5.06 -9.31 0.28
CA ALA A 341 -4.61 -8.52 -0.86
C ALA A 341 -3.25 -7.85 -0.56
N LEU A 342 -3.08 -7.28 0.63
CA LEU A 342 -1.80 -6.74 1.08
C LEU A 342 -0.72 -7.84 1.18
N LEU A 343 -1.05 -9.01 1.68
CA LEU A 343 -0.15 -10.17 1.71
C LEU A 343 0.28 -10.57 0.29
N THR A 344 -0.68 -10.70 -0.62
CA THR A 344 -0.40 -11.03 -2.03
C THR A 344 0.49 -9.97 -2.67
N TYR A 345 0.21 -8.69 -2.39
CA TYR A 345 1.04 -7.58 -2.85
C TYR A 345 2.51 -7.72 -2.42
N ILE A 346 2.79 -7.95 -1.13
CA ILE A 346 4.18 -8.06 -0.67
C ILE A 346 4.90 -9.27 -1.23
N LEU A 347 4.20 -10.41 -1.43
CA LEU A 347 4.76 -11.58 -2.08
C LEU A 347 5.16 -11.28 -3.53
N LEU A 348 4.28 -10.64 -4.29
CA LEU A 348 4.55 -10.25 -5.68
C LEU A 348 5.65 -9.19 -5.77
N ARG A 349 5.71 -8.23 -4.83
CA ARG A 349 6.79 -7.24 -4.77
C ARG A 349 8.14 -7.89 -4.47
N PHE A 350 8.16 -8.88 -3.61
CA PHE A 350 9.38 -9.64 -3.32
C PHE A 350 9.86 -10.42 -4.57
N ILE A 351 8.95 -11.06 -5.28
CA ILE A 351 9.24 -11.75 -6.55
C ILE A 351 9.78 -10.75 -7.59
N ALA A 352 9.13 -9.58 -7.74
CA ALA A 352 9.57 -8.53 -8.64
C ALA A 352 10.99 -8.05 -8.31
N TRP A 353 11.29 -7.91 -7.02
CA TRP A 353 12.62 -7.49 -6.57
C TRP A 353 13.67 -8.59 -6.84
N GLN A 354 13.40 -9.85 -6.52
CA GLN A 354 14.32 -10.97 -6.75
C GLN A 354 14.60 -11.19 -8.24
N SER A 355 13.57 -11.09 -9.10
CA SER A 355 13.71 -11.23 -10.55
C SER A 355 14.28 -9.99 -11.24
N LYS A 356 14.59 -8.92 -10.46
CA LYS A 356 14.99 -7.61 -11.03
C LYS A 356 14.02 -7.10 -12.09
N TRP A 357 12.72 -7.31 -11.85
CA TRP A 357 11.65 -6.99 -12.77
C TRP A 357 11.64 -5.51 -13.15
N LYS A 358 11.66 -5.22 -14.46
CA LYS A 358 11.80 -3.86 -15.02
C LYS A 358 10.50 -3.30 -15.58
N HIS A 359 9.43 -4.08 -15.57
CA HIS A 359 8.12 -3.68 -16.08
C HIS A 359 7.14 -3.34 -14.97
N SER A 360 5.93 -2.90 -15.34
CA SER A 360 4.88 -2.55 -14.37
C SER A 360 4.47 -3.71 -13.47
N PHE A 361 3.90 -3.39 -12.32
CA PHE A 361 3.36 -4.39 -11.39
C PHE A 361 2.21 -5.19 -12.03
N ASN A 362 1.35 -4.51 -12.80
CA ASN A 362 0.27 -5.18 -13.53
C ASN A 362 0.80 -6.20 -14.54
N ARG A 363 1.90 -5.90 -15.24
CA ARG A 363 2.51 -6.86 -16.17
C ARG A 363 3.06 -8.10 -15.46
N LEU A 364 3.73 -7.92 -14.32
CA LEU A 364 4.19 -9.05 -13.48
C LEU A 364 3.02 -9.91 -13.04
N PHE A 365 1.98 -9.29 -12.52
CA PHE A 365 0.77 -9.95 -12.08
C PHE A 365 0.14 -10.78 -13.21
N THR A 366 -0.03 -10.19 -14.40
CA THR A 366 -0.61 -10.88 -15.56
C THR A 366 0.26 -12.06 -16.03
N ALA A 367 1.59 -11.90 -16.04
CA ALA A 367 2.50 -12.97 -16.42
C ALA A 367 2.41 -14.17 -15.47
N LEU A 368 2.39 -13.95 -14.18
CA LEU A 368 2.28 -15.01 -13.17
C LEU A 368 0.89 -15.67 -13.17
N ARG A 369 -0.18 -14.87 -13.34
CA ARG A 369 -1.55 -15.36 -13.43
C ARG A 369 -1.73 -16.34 -14.58
N GLY A 370 -1.18 -16.02 -15.75
CA GLY A 370 -1.31 -16.86 -16.95
C GLY A 370 -0.71 -18.27 -16.81
N VAL A 371 0.19 -18.48 -15.84
CA VAL A 371 0.89 -19.74 -15.64
C VAL A 371 0.77 -20.31 -14.23
N ILE A 372 -0.21 -19.84 -13.46
CA ILE A 372 -0.29 -20.07 -12.00
C ILE A 372 -0.34 -21.55 -11.62
N TRP A 373 -0.94 -22.39 -12.47
CA TRP A 373 -1.06 -23.83 -12.28
C TRP A 373 0.07 -24.62 -12.92
N ASN A 374 0.86 -24.00 -13.79
CA ASN A 374 1.87 -24.70 -14.57
C ASN A 374 3.11 -25.04 -13.72
N GLY A 375 3.70 -26.20 -14.00
CA GLY A 375 5.00 -26.62 -13.47
C GLY A 375 6.16 -25.93 -14.21
N LEU A 376 6.24 -24.62 -14.10
CA LEU A 376 7.28 -23.76 -14.67
C LEU A 376 8.06 -23.07 -13.55
N ASP A 377 9.33 -22.83 -13.76
CA ASP A 377 10.10 -22.00 -12.85
C ASP A 377 9.63 -20.55 -12.96
N MET A 378 9.18 -20.01 -11.84
CA MET A 378 8.55 -18.68 -11.75
C MET A 378 9.49 -17.57 -12.22
N TYR A 379 10.78 -17.65 -11.88
CA TYR A 379 11.76 -16.64 -12.26
C TYR A 379 12.12 -16.74 -13.74
N SER A 380 12.23 -17.95 -14.27
CA SER A 380 12.43 -18.18 -15.71
C SER A 380 11.24 -17.66 -16.54
N VAL A 381 10.01 -17.80 -16.05
CA VAL A 381 8.82 -17.17 -16.69
C VAL A 381 9.01 -15.66 -16.78
N LEU A 382 9.44 -15.01 -15.71
CA LEU A 382 9.59 -13.55 -15.68
C LEU A 382 10.78 -13.08 -16.55
N GLU A 383 11.83 -13.88 -16.69
CA GLU A 383 12.95 -13.59 -17.61
C GLU A 383 12.52 -13.67 -19.09
N CYS A 384 11.67 -14.65 -19.42
CA CYS A 384 11.15 -14.83 -20.78
C CYS A 384 10.04 -13.83 -21.15
N CYS A 385 9.33 -13.28 -20.18
CA CYS A 385 8.22 -12.34 -20.40
C CYS A 385 8.73 -10.90 -20.50
N GLY A 386 8.13 -10.10 -21.39
CA GLY A 386 8.40 -8.67 -21.46
C GLY A 386 8.51 -8.12 -22.87
N THR A 387 8.76 -8.97 -23.84
CA THR A 387 8.69 -8.63 -25.26
C THR A 387 7.84 -9.68 -25.96
N ALA A 388 6.69 -9.30 -26.49
CA ALA A 388 5.83 -10.20 -27.26
C ALA A 388 6.57 -10.65 -28.56
N GLY A 389 7.57 -11.54 -28.41
CA GLY A 389 8.32 -12.13 -29.51
C GLY A 389 9.28 -11.21 -30.29
N GLY A 390 9.47 -9.96 -29.86
CA GLY A 390 10.31 -8.98 -30.58
C GLY A 390 11.69 -8.77 -29.94
N LYS A 391 12.70 -8.52 -30.76
CA LYS A 391 14.07 -8.12 -30.31
C LYS A 391 14.13 -6.71 -29.71
N VAL A 392 13.11 -5.88 -29.92
CA VAL A 392 13.03 -4.52 -29.39
C VAL A 392 12.27 -4.54 -28.07
N ARG A 393 12.98 -4.35 -26.98
CA ARG A 393 12.37 -4.11 -25.68
C ARG A 393 11.77 -2.71 -25.67
N MET A 394 10.47 -2.58 -25.93
CA MET A 394 9.78 -1.35 -25.56
C MET A 394 9.82 -1.26 -24.03
N ARG A 395 10.56 -0.32 -23.51
CA ARG A 395 10.46 0.04 -22.09
C ARG A 395 9.02 0.51 -21.89
N ALA A 396 8.27 -0.18 -21.02
CA ALA A 396 7.04 0.40 -20.55
C ALA A 396 7.39 1.79 -19.99
N ALA A 397 6.70 2.81 -20.46
CA ALA A 397 6.84 4.13 -19.88
C ALA A 397 6.62 4.00 -18.34
N PRO A 398 7.35 4.76 -17.53
CA PRO A 398 7.12 4.76 -16.09
C PRO A 398 5.63 4.94 -15.83
N GLU A 399 5.08 4.22 -14.85
CA GLU A 399 3.65 4.34 -14.50
C GLU A 399 3.19 5.79 -14.27
N GLN A 400 4.11 6.69 -13.96
CA GLN A 400 3.92 8.13 -13.91
C GLN A 400 3.52 8.76 -15.27
N ALA A 401 3.86 8.13 -16.39
CA ALA A 401 3.49 8.62 -17.74
C ALA A 401 2.05 8.29 -18.14
N TYR A 402 1.36 7.44 -17.38
CA TYR A 402 -0.04 7.08 -17.62
C TYR A 402 -1.03 7.94 -16.83
N LEU A 403 -0.56 8.93 -16.12
CA LEU A 403 -1.45 9.90 -15.46
C LEU A 403 -1.86 10.95 -16.50
N PRO A 404 -3.17 11.14 -16.75
CA PRO A 404 -3.64 12.20 -17.64
C PRO A 404 -3.01 13.55 -17.23
N GLY A 405 -2.26 14.19 -18.14
CA GLY A 405 -1.66 15.49 -17.91
C GLY A 405 -0.16 15.51 -17.55
N PHE A 406 0.54 14.38 -17.52
CA PHE A 406 2.01 14.37 -17.37
C PHE A 406 2.70 13.95 -18.67
N ASN A 407 2.89 14.90 -19.57
CA ASN A 407 3.89 14.75 -20.63
C ASN A 407 5.28 14.98 -20.02
N THR A 408 6.11 13.96 -20.03
CA THR A 408 7.55 14.10 -19.85
C THR A 408 8.13 14.54 -21.17
N GLY A 409 8.29 15.86 -21.39
CA GLY A 409 9.21 16.42 -22.35
C GLY A 409 10.66 16.27 -21.85
#